data_736fc1739f077486ba744ddad1f4aedc
#
_entry.id   736fc1739f077486ba744ddad1f4aedc
#
_cell.length_a   1.000
_cell.length_b   1.000
_cell.length_c   1.000
_cell.angle_alpha   90.00
_cell.angle_beta   90.00
_cell.angle_gamma   90.00
#
_symmetry.space_group_name_H-M   'P 1'
#
loop_
_entity.id
_entity.type
_entity.pdbx_description
1 polymer ?
#
loop_
_entity_poly.entity_id
_entity_poly.type
_entity_poly.pdbx_seq_one_letter_code
_entity_poly.pdbx_strand_id
1 'polypeptide(L)'
;MIDLGDIKAAAQIISGVCVRTPTLPSRTLSNITGSNVFLKFENLQFTGSFKDRGALVKMTRLEDKAAKAGVIAMSAGNHAQGVAYHAQNLGIPATIVMPRFTPFNKIRHTQGFGAHVVLEGDTLEESKAHADMLAATEGLTFIHPYDDDDIMAGQGTAALEMLTDYPEIDTLIVPIGGGGLISGCAITAKGLNPDIKIVGVEAALYPSMQRALEGGEQVIGGQTIADGIAVKAVGHRAVDIARIQLICEIRDD
;
A
#
# COMPACT_ATOMS: atom_id res chain seq x y z
N MET A 1 3.62 13.00 -11.46
CA MET A 1 3.22 11.57 -11.63
C MET A 1 4.52 10.78 -11.73
N ILE A 2 4.68 9.74 -10.95
CA ILE A 2 5.86 8.87 -10.95
C ILE A 2 5.95 8.06 -12.25
N ASP A 3 7.16 7.58 -12.57
CA ASP A 3 7.45 6.77 -13.74
C ASP A 3 8.27 5.51 -13.38
N LEU A 4 8.66 4.72 -14.39
CA LEU A 4 9.47 3.52 -14.19
C LEU A 4 10.86 3.83 -13.60
N GLY A 5 11.41 5.02 -13.85
CA GLY A 5 12.67 5.48 -13.26
C GLY A 5 12.57 5.63 -11.75
N ASP A 6 11.47 6.21 -11.26
CA ASP A 6 11.18 6.33 -9.83
C ASP A 6 11.04 4.97 -9.13
N ILE A 7 10.39 4.01 -9.82
CA ILE A 7 10.26 2.62 -9.32
C ILE A 7 11.64 1.95 -9.23
N LYS A 8 12.49 2.11 -10.25
CA LYS A 8 13.86 1.56 -10.23
C LYS A 8 14.73 2.20 -9.14
N ALA A 9 14.58 3.50 -8.91
CA ALA A 9 15.23 4.18 -7.80
C ALA A 9 14.73 3.67 -6.44
N ALA A 10 13.41 3.45 -6.29
CA ALA A 10 12.82 2.84 -5.10
C ALA A 10 13.35 1.41 -4.87
N ALA A 11 13.52 0.61 -5.93
CA ALA A 11 14.09 -0.73 -5.84
C ALA A 11 15.53 -0.74 -5.30
N GLN A 12 16.32 0.29 -5.62
CA GLN A 12 17.66 0.45 -5.05
C GLN A 12 17.60 0.76 -3.54
N ILE A 13 16.67 1.61 -3.11
CA ILE A 13 16.49 1.96 -1.69
C ILE A 13 16.11 0.73 -0.87
N ILE A 14 15.18 -0.10 -1.34
CA ILE A 14 14.70 -1.26 -0.58
C ILE A 14 15.64 -2.47 -0.63
N SER A 15 16.64 -2.44 -1.52
CA SER A 15 17.56 -3.57 -1.72
C SER A 15 18.34 -3.90 -0.45
N GLY A 16 18.29 -5.15 -0.02
CA GLY A 16 18.95 -5.63 1.20
C GLY A 16 18.28 -5.20 2.52
N VAL A 17 17.18 -4.41 2.46
CA VAL A 17 16.41 -3.96 3.63
C VAL A 17 15.04 -4.61 3.67
N CYS A 18 14.25 -4.49 2.61
CA CYS A 18 13.02 -5.28 2.48
C CYS A 18 13.34 -6.69 1.95
N VAL A 19 12.49 -7.64 2.29
CA VAL A 19 12.60 -8.99 1.74
C VAL A 19 12.27 -8.97 0.25
N ARG A 20 13.19 -9.49 -0.60
CA ARG A 20 12.82 -9.84 -1.97
C ARG A 20 11.98 -11.11 -1.90
N THR A 21 10.67 -10.95 -1.73
CA THR A 21 9.75 -12.07 -1.54
C THR A 21 9.71 -12.97 -2.78
N PRO A 22 9.53 -14.27 -2.64
CA PRO A 22 9.47 -15.16 -3.78
C PRO A 22 8.22 -14.88 -4.65
N THR A 23 8.39 -15.04 -5.96
CA THR A 23 7.29 -15.21 -6.91
C THR A 23 7.28 -16.69 -7.31
N LEU A 24 6.21 -17.43 -7.02
CA LEU A 24 6.15 -18.87 -7.24
C LEU A 24 4.93 -19.29 -8.06
N PRO A 25 5.06 -20.30 -8.92
CA PRO A 25 3.93 -20.85 -9.64
C PRO A 25 2.97 -21.57 -8.68
N SER A 26 1.68 -21.35 -8.85
CA SER A 26 0.63 -22.02 -8.08
C SER A 26 -0.06 -23.10 -8.89
N ARG A 27 0.29 -24.36 -8.66
CA ARG A 27 -0.37 -25.51 -9.34
C ARG A 27 -1.88 -25.53 -9.09
N THR A 28 -2.30 -25.28 -7.87
CA THR A 28 -3.72 -25.33 -7.49
C THR A 28 -4.52 -24.27 -8.26
N LEU A 29 -4.08 -23.01 -8.24
CA LEU A 29 -4.78 -21.94 -8.97
C LEU A 29 -4.69 -22.14 -10.47
N SER A 30 -3.56 -22.60 -10.99
CA SER A 30 -3.42 -22.89 -12.41
C SER A 30 -4.40 -23.97 -12.88
N ASN A 31 -4.60 -25.02 -12.09
CA ASN A 31 -5.57 -26.07 -12.41
C ASN A 31 -7.03 -25.58 -12.34
N ILE A 32 -7.34 -24.68 -11.41
CA ILE A 32 -8.70 -24.13 -11.26
C ILE A 32 -9.02 -23.19 -12.41
N THR A 33 -8.07 -22.32 -12.79
CA THR A 33 -8.31 -21.24 -13.76
C THR A 33 -8.01 -21.63 -15.21
N GLY A 34 -7.25 -22.69 -15.43
CA GLY A 34 -6.74 -23.05 -16.75
C GLY A 34 -5.62 -22.15 -17.27
N SER A 35 -5.02 -21.32 -16.41
CA SER A 35 -3.97 -20.36 -16.72
C SER A 35 -2.70 -20.67 -15.94
N ASN A 36 -1.54 -20.18 -16.36
CA ASN A 36 -0.31 -20.26 -15.58
C ASN A 36 -0.31 -19.16 -14.50
N VAL A 37 -0.62 -19.51 -13.25
CA VAL A 37 -0.73 -18.56 -12.15
C VAL A 37 0.54 -18.52 -11.34
N PHE A 38 1.07 -17.31 -11.13
CA PHE A 38 2.19 -17.02 -10.24
C PHE A 38 1.72 -16.16 -9.07
N LEU A 39 2.23 -16.42 -7.88
CA LEU A 39 1.91 -15.67 -6.66
C LEU A 39 3.14 -14.94 -6.14
N LYS A 40 3.03 -13.64 -5.89
CA LYS A 40 4.00 -12.82 -5.16
C LYS A 40 3.66 -12.82 -3.67
N PHE A 41 4.52 -13.42 -2.84
CA PHE A 41 4.24 -13.66 -1.42
C PHE A 41 4.63 -12.48 -0.53
N GLU A 42 3.96 -11.33 -0.67
CA GLU A 42 4.22 -10.14 0.15
C GLU A 42 3.85 -10.29 1.64
N ASN A 43 3.15 -11.35 2.02
CA ASN A 43 2.94 -11.76 3.40
C ASN A 43 4.23 -12.26 4.08
N LEU A 44 5.31 -12.47 3.34
CA LEU A 44 6.62 -12.84 3.86
C LEU A 44 7.53 -11.63 4.17
N GLN A 45 7.05 -10.40 3.99
CA GLN A 45 7.74 -9.22 4.50
C GLN A 45 7.80 -9.23 6.03
N PHE A 46 8.70 -8.47 6.64
CA PHE A 46 8.87 -8.40 8.10
C PHE A 46 7.59 -8.02 8.83
N THR A 47 6.79 -7.12 8.27
CA THR A 47 5.49 -6.72 8.85
C THR A 47 4.30 -7.45 8.23
N GLY A 48 4.55 -8.48 7.41
CA GLY A 48 3.54 -9.34 6.82
C GLY A 48 2.81 -8.73 5.63
N SER A 49 3.32 -7.67 4.99
CA SER A 49 2.68 -7.06 3.84
C SER A 49 3.63 -6.21 2.98
N PHE A 50 3.22 -5.92 1.75
CA PHE A 50 3.90 -5.03 0.82
C PHE A 50 4.09 -3.59 1.35
N LYS A 51 3.44 -3.21 2.43
CA LYS A 51 3.54 -1.85 3.01
C LYS A 51 4.94 -1.49 3.45
N ASP A 52 5.77 -2.46 3.77
CA ASP A 52 7.19 -2.28 4.08
C ASP A 52 7.92 -1.51 2.99
N ARG A 53 7.67 -1.83 1.72
CA ARG A 53 8.34 -1.25 0.58
C ARG A 53 8.16 0.27 0.48
N GLY A 54 6.91 0.72 0.42
CA GLY A 54 6.59 2.15 0.31
C GLY A 54 6.94 2.93 1.56
N ALA A 55 6.72 2.36 2.75
CA ALA A 55 7.08 3.02 4.01
C ALA A 55 8.59 3.30 4.08
N LEU A 56 9.42 2.31 3.72
CA LEU A 56 10.87 2.50 3.68
C LEU A 56 11.29 3.57 2.68
N VAL A 57 10.78 3.50 1.43
CA VAL A 57 11.12 4.48 0.38
C VAL A 57 10.77 5.90 0.83
N LYS A 58 9.56 6.11 1.34
CA LYS A 58 9.10 7.42 1.81
C LYS A 58 9.99 7.96 2.91
N MET A 59 10.27 7.17 3.93
CA MET A 59 11.04 7.65 5.09
C MET A 59 12.52 7.84 4.76
N THR A 60 13.11 7.05 3.87
CA THR A 60 14.50 7.24 3.42
C THR A 60 14.69 8.53 2.60
N ARG A 61 13.64 9.04 1.96
CA ARG A 61 13.66 10.29 1.18
C ARG A 61 13.32 11.53 1.98
N LEU A 62 13.06 11.41 3.28
CA LEU A 62 12.83 12.56 4.13
C LEU A 62 14.09 13.40 4.28
N GLU A 63 13.93 14.72 4.26
CA GLU A 63 15.00 15.64 4.64
C GLU A 63 15.37 15.44 6.12
N ASP A 64 16.63 15.66 6.48
CA ASP A 64 17.15 15.48 7.84
C ASP A 64 16.32 16.17 8.91
N LYS A 65 15.82 17.38 8.62
CA LYS A 65 14.97 18.13 9.56
C LYS A 65 13.64 17.43 9.80
N ALA A 66 13.00 16.95 8.73
CA ALA A 66 11.73 16.23 8.81
C ALA A 66 11.91 14.87 9.51
N ALA A 67 12.97 14.13 9.19
CA ALA A 67 13.30 12.87 9.85
C ALA A 67 13.55 13.06 11.37
N LYS A 68 14.26 14.12 11.77
CA LYS A 68 14.48 14.45 13.21
C LYS A 68 13.22 14.87 13.93
N ALA A 69 12.30 15.58 13.27
CA ALA A 69 11.01 15.94 13.85
C ALA A 69 10.15 14.71 14.10
N GLY A 70 10.23 13.72 13.20
CA GLY A 70 9.49 12.48 13.28
C GLY A 70 8.37 12.36 12.25
N VAL A 71 7.77 11.19 12.20
CA VAL A 71 6.68 10.86 11.30
C VAL A 71 5.40 10.52 12.05
N ILE A 72 4.27 10.72 11.37
CA ILE A 72 2.97 10.34 11.91
C ILE A 72 2.17 9.59 10.83
N ALA A 73 1.44 8.56 11.23
CA ALA A 73 0.50 7.87 10.34
C ALA A 73 -0.81 7.58 11.08
N MET A 74 -1.90 7.50 10.33
CA MET A 74 -3.18 7.03 10.83
C MET A 74 -3.50 5.67 10.19
N SER A 75 -3.43 4.62 10.99
CA SER A 75 -3.75 3.26 10.55
C SER A 75 -3.78 2.30 11.74
N ALA A 76 -4.73 1.36 11.73
CA ALA A 76 -4.77 0.23 12.67
C ALA A 76 -4.31 -1.10 12.05
N GLY A 77 -3.70 -1.09 10.87
CA GLY A 77 -3.33 -2.29 10.11
C GLY A 77 -1.88 -2.29 9.62
N ASN A 78 -1.67 -2.93 8.47
CA ASN A 78 -0.35 -3.16 7.89
C ASN A 78 0.47 -1.88 7.65
N HIS A 79 -0.17 -0.76 7.32
CA HIS A 79 0.54 0.51 7.14
C HIS A 79 1.15 1.01 8.44
N ALA A 80 0.42 0.92 9.56
CA ALA A 80 0.94 1.29 10.88
C ALA A 80 2.20 0.49 11.23
N GLN A 81 2.18 -0.82 10.96
CA GLN A 81 3.30 -1.71 11.23
C GLN A 81 4.50 -1.40 10.32
N GLY A 82 4.27 -1.21 9.01
CA GLY A 82 5.34 -0.85 8.08
C GLY A 82 6.02 0.48 8.43
N VAL A 83 5.24 1.51 8.80
CA VAL A 83 5.79 2.79 9.24
C VAL A 83 6.56 2.63 10.55
N ALA A 84 5.99 1.97 11.56
CA ALA A 84 6.63 1.78 12.86
C ALA A 84 7.96 1.01 12.75
N TYR A 85 7.96 -0.10 12.00
CA TYR A 85 9.13 -0.95 11.80
C TYR A 85 10.28 -0.21 11.12
N HIS A 86 10.01 0.45 9.99
CA HIS A 86 11.07 1.15 9.28
C HIS A 86 11.50 2.44 9.96
N ALA A 87 10.60 3.13 10.67
CA ALA A 87 10.97 4.29 11.49
C ALA A 87 11.96 3.88 12.60
N GLN A 88 11.70 2.76 13.30
CA GLN A 88 12.62 2.22 14.29
C GLN A 88 14.00 1.93 13.70
N ASN A 89 14.05 1.25 12.54
CA ASN A 89 15.30 0.89 11.89
C ASN A 89 16.09 2.12 11.38
N LEU A 90 15.41 3.19 11.01
CA LEU A 90 16.00 4.45 10.56
C LEU A 90 16.30 5.43 11.70
N GLY A 91 15.92 5.11 12.95
CA GLY A 91 16.05 6.01 14.09
C GLY A 91 15.14 7.24 14.03
N ILE A 92 14.00 7.14 13.32
CA ILE A 92 13.02 8.22 13.15
C ILE A 92 11.93 8.06 14.21
N PRO A 93 11.59 9.08 15.03
CA PRO A 93 10.44 9.02 15.93
C PRO A 93 9.15 8.80 15.14
N ALA A 94 8.33 7.84 15.56
CA ALA A 94 7.07 7.52 14.89
C ALA A 94 5.88 7.58 15.84
N THR A 95 4.85 8.33 15.45
CA THR A 95 3.54 8.39 16.13
C THR A 95 2.50 7.72 15.24
N ILE A 96 1.74 6.79 15.80
CA ILE A 96 0.67 6.09 15.08
C ILE A 96 -0.66 6.36 15.75
N VAL A 97 -1.56 7.04 15.05
CA VAL A 97 -2.93 7.30 15.54
C VAL A 97 -3.83 6.16 15.10
N MET A 98 -4.59 5.62 16.04
CA MET A 98 -5.55 4.53 15.82
C MET A 98 -6.89 4.88 16.47
N PRO A 99 -8.03 4.39 15.93
CA PRO A 99 -9.31 4.47 16.60
C PRO A 99 -9.27 3.85 18.01
N ARG A 100 -10.04 4.40 18.95
CA ARG A 100 -10.09 3.97 20.36
C ARG A 100 -10.43 2.48 20.52
N PHE A 101 -11.23 1.93 19.61
CA PHE A 101 -11.68 0.54 19.64
C PHE A 101 -10.79 -0.41 18.83
N THR A 102 -9.57 0.02 18.47
CA THR A 102 -8.61 -0.85 17.78
C THR A 102 -8.29 -2.09 18.64
N PRO A 103 -8.33 -3.31 18.08
CA PRO A 103 -8.00 -4.53 18.81
C PRO A 103 -6.61 -4.47 19.45
N PHE A 104 -6.51 -4.93 20.69
CA PHE A 104 -5.30 -4.84 21.51
C PHE A 104 -4.06 -5.50 20.88
N ASN A 105 -4.25 -6.61 20.15
CA ASN A 105 -3.16 -7.26 19.42
C ASN A 105 -2.54 -6.36 18.35
N LYS A 106 -3.34 -5.56 17.62
CA LYS A 106 -2.85 -4.60 16.61
C LYS A 106 -2.08 -3.46 17.27
N ILE A 107 -2.57 -2.95 18.40
CA ILE A 107 -1.88 -1.92 19.19
C ILE A 107 -0.51 -2.45 19.66
N ARG A 108 -0.49 -3.61 20.32
CA ARG A 108 0.76 -4.20 20.82
C ARG A 108 1.77 -4.49 19.72
N HIS A 109 1.33 -4.98 18.56
CA HIS A 109 2.24 -5.22 17.43
C HIS A 109 2.93 -3.93 16.99
N THR A 110 2.17 -2.83 16.83
CA THR A 110 2.72 -1.54 16.43
C THR A 110 3.66 -0.96 17.50
N GLN A 111 3.28 -1.05 18.78
CA GLN A 111 4.15 -0.65 19.91
C GLN A 111 5.43 -1.48 19.99
N GLY A 112 5.37 -2.77 19.62
CA GLY A 112 6.52 -3.68 19.56
C GLY A 112 7.61 -3.21 18.60
N PHE A 113 7.26 -2.38 17.60
CA PHE A 113 8.19 -1.71 16.71
C PHE A 113 8.61 -0.30 17.21
N GLY A 114 8.41 0.00 18.50
CA GLY A 114 8.89 1.25 19.11
C GLY A 114 8.09 2.50 18.78
N ALA A 115 6.96 2.41 18.08
CA ALA A 115 6.14 3.58 17.78
C ALA A 115 5.31 4.02 19.00
N HIS A 116 5.15 5.34 19.15
CA HIS A 116 4.19 5.93 20.06
C HIS A 116 2.78 5.78 19.49
N VAL A 117 1.92 5.01 20.17
CA VAL A 117 0.54 4.80 19.71
C VAL A 117 -0.41 5.71 20.48
N VAL A 118 -1.16 6.52 19.73
CA VAL A 118 -2.21 7.40 20.22
C VAL A 118 -3.56 6.80 19.84
N LEU A 119 -4.41 6.54 20.85
CA LEU A 119 -5.77 6.04 20.65
C LEU A 119 -6.74 7.21 20.69
N GLU A 120 -7.19 7.70 19.54
CA GLU A 120 -8.07 8.86 19.45
C GLU A 120 -9.03 8.76 18.25
N GLY A 121 -10.29 9.18 18.49
CA GLY A 121 -11.39 9.05 17.54
C GLY A 121 -12.10 7.69 17.61
N ASP A 122 -13.38 7.70 17.31
CA ASP A 122 -14.22 6.50 17.26
C ASP A 122 -14.28 5.94 15.82
N THR A 123 -13.94 6.76 14.83
CA THR A 123 -13.88 6.43 13.41
C THR A 123 -12.48 6.68 12.84
N LEU A 124 -12.22 6.14 11.62
CA LEU A 124 -10.97 6.42 10.90
C LEU A 124 -10.86 7.91 10.54
N GLU A 125 -11.97 8.54 10.19
CA GLU A 125 -12.04 9.95 9.83
C GLU A 125 -11.66 10.86 11.02
N GLU A 126 -12.18 10.57 12.21
CA GLU A 126 -11.84 11.29 13.45
C GLU A 126 -10.37 11.08 13.84
N SER A 127 -9.89 9.84 13.76
CA SER A 127 -8.48 9.50 14.00
C SER A 127 -7.56 10.25 13.01
N LYS A 128 -7.98 10.37 11.74
CA LYS A 128 -7.26 11.12 10.72
C LYS A 128 -7.19 12.61 11.06
N ALA A 129 -8.31 13.20 11.45
CA ALA A 129 -8.35 14.61 11.85
C ALA A 129 -7.41 14.88 13.05
N HIS A 130 -7.36 13.97 14.02
CA HIS A 130 -6.43 14.06 15.14
C HIS A 130 -4.97 13.93 14.70
N ALA A 131 -4.67 13.00 13.80
CA ALA A 131 -3.33 12.85 13.23
C ALA A 131 -2.87 14.10 12.47
N ASP A 132 -3.77 14.73 11.71
CA ASP A 132 -3.47 15.98 10.99
C ASP A 132 -3.20 17.13 11.96
N MET A 133 -3.96 17.22 13.05
CA MET A 133 -3.74 18.21 14.09
C MET A 133 -2.36 18.02 14.76
N LEU A 134 -2.00 16.80 15.14
CA LEU A 134 -0.67 16.50 15.70
C LEU A 134 0.45 16.78 14.68
N ALA A 135 0.28 16.40 13.43
CA ALA A 135 1.25 16.70 12.38
C ALA A 135 1.54 18.20 12.27
N ALA A 136 0.48 19.03 12.30
CA ALA A 136 0.60 20.48 12.21
C ALA A 136 1.22 21.12 13.46
N THR A 137 0.85 20.64 14.66
CA THR A 137 1.28 21.25 15.94
C THR A 137 2.69 20.82 16.33
N GLU A 138 3.11 19.61 16.01
CA GLU A 138 4.41 19.04 16.37
C GLU A 138 5.41 19.04 15.20
N GLY A 139 4.98 19.45 14.01
CA GLY A 139 5.82 19.50 12.81
C GLY A 139 6.18 18.12 12.27
N LEU A 140 5.33 17.10 12.51
CA LEU A 140 5.56 15.73 12.06
C LEU A 140 5.21 15.58 10.59
N THR A 141 5.94 14.70 9.89
CA THR A 141 5.62 14.37 8.51
C THR A 141 4.56 13.26 8.45
N PHE A 142 3.40 13.56 7.84
CA PHE A 142 2.36 12.56 7.65
C PHE A 142 2.75 11.55 6.56
N ILE A 143 2.81 10.27 6.92
CA ILE A 143 3.06 9.17 5.99
C ILE A 143 1.73 8.61 5.49
N HIS A 144 1.35 8.98 4.27
CA HIS A 144 0.07 8.57 3.69
C HIS A 144 0.07 7.08 3.35
N PRO A 145 -1.02 6.31 3.62
CA PRO A 145 -1.03 4.86 3.42
C PRO A 145 -1.00 4.41 1.94
N TYR A 146 -1.29 5.29 0.97
CA TYR A 146 -1.37 4.95 -0.45
C TYR A 146 -1.26 6.12 -1.43
N ASP A 147 -1.74 7.35 -1.11
CA ASP A 147 -1.80 8.49 -2.04
C ASP A 147 -0.57 9.40 -1.92
N ASP A 148 0.59 8.83 -2.19
CA ASP A 148 1.89 9.50 -2.12
C ASP A 148 2.82 8.86 -3.16
N ASP A 149 3.58 9.69 -3.89
CA ASP A 149 4.42 9.25 -5.00
C ASP A 149 5.54 8.28 -4.53
N ASP A 150 6.16 8.52 -3.39
CA ASP A 150 7.20 7.64 -2.84
C ASP A 150 6.63 6.30 -2.36
N ILE A 151 5.44 6.35 -1.76
CA ILE A 151 4.70 5.15 -1.35
C ILE A 151 4.36 4.30 -2.58
N MET A 152 3.80 4.91 -3.63
CA MET A 152 3.46 4.20 -4.87
C MET A 152 4.71 3.64 -5.56
N ALA A 153 5.81 4.41 -5.60
CA ALA A 153 7.06 3.95 -6.16
C ALA A 153 7.61 2.71 -5.43
N GLY A 154 7.58 2.72 -4.10
CA GLY A 154 7.96 1.56 -3.29
C GLY A 154 7.09 0.35 -3.57
N GLN A 155 5.76 0.51 -3.63
CA GLN A 155 4.82 -0.58 -3.91
C GLN A 155 5.02 -1.18 -5.31
N GLY A 156 5.35 -0.35 -6.30
CA GLY A 156 5.62 -0.79 -7.67
C GLY A 156 6.81 -1.74 -7.81
N THR A 157 7.72 -1.74 -6.85
CA THR A 157 8.86 -2.68 -6.83
C THR A 157 8.43 -4.14 -6.75
N ALA A 158 7.24 -4.44 -6.21
CA ALA A 158 6.69 -5.80 -6.20
C ALA A 158 6.46 -6.31 -7.63
N ALA A 159 5.84 -5.50 -8.50
CA ALA A 159 5.68 -5.85 -9.91
C ALA A 159 7.01 -5.87 -10.67
N LEU A 160 7.96 -4.97 -10.32
CA LEU A 160 9.29 -4.98 -10.93
C LEU A 160 10.01 -6.30 -10.68
N GLU A 161 9.95 -6.82 -9.46
CA GLU A 161 10.53 -8.12 -9.12
C GLU A 161 9.82 -9.27 -9.86
N MET A 162 8.48 -9.29 -9.88
CA MET A 162 7.70 -10.32 -10.58
C MET A 162 8.06 -10.38 -12.07
N LEU A 163 8.03 -9.25 -12.75
CA LEU A 163 8.25 -9.16 -14.20
C LEU A 163 9.72 -9.30 -14.58
N THR A 164 10.64 -9.12 -13.63
CA THR A 164 12.06 -9.45 -13.81
C THR A 164 12.29 -10.96 -13.73
N ASP A 165 11.63 -11.63 -12.75
CA ASP A 165 11.79 -13.07 -12.52
C ASP A 165 11.02 -13.90 -13.57
N TYR A 166 9.87 -13.40 -14.06
CA TYR A 166 8.96 -14.06 -15.01
C TYR A 166 8.50 -13.07 -16.10
N PRO A 167 9.35 -12.75 -17.07
CA PRO A 167 9.03 -11.77 -18.12
C PRO A 167 7.89 -12.22 -19.06
N GLU A 168 7.50 -13.49 -19.02
CA GLU A 168 6.38 -14.05 -19.77
C GLU A 168 5.00 -13.74 -19.18
N ILE A 169 4.92 -13.11 -18.00
CA ILE A 169 3.64 -12.68 -17.41
C ILE A 169 2.98 -11.64 -18.31
N ASP A 170 1.77 -11.93 -18.76
CA ASP A 170 0.96 -11.07 -19.62
C ASP A 170 -0.15 -10.32 -18.89
N THR A 171 -0.45 -10.73 -17.66
CA THR A 171 -1.55 -10.17 -16.87
C THR A 171 -1.15 -10.08 -15.40
N LEU A 172 -1.32 -8.89 -14.79
CA LEU A 172 -1.20 -8.69 -13.34
C LEU A 172 -2.59 -8.53 -12.73
N ILE A 173 -2.88 -9.33 -11.70
CA ILE A 173 -4.08 -9.21 -10.88
C ILE A 173 -3.67 -8.61 -9.54
N VAL A 174 -4.21 -7.43 -9.22
CA VAL A 174 -3.75 -6.63 -8.07
C VAL A 174 -4.93 -6.20 -7.21
N PRO A 175 -4.91 -6.46 -5.88
CA PRO A 175 -5.95 -5.99 -4.99
C PRO A 175 -5.94 -4.46 -4.86
N ILE A 176 -7.12 -3.86 -4.81
CA ILE A 176 -7.32 -2.42 -4.65
C ILE A 176 -7.97 -2.12 -3.30
N GLY A 177 -7.24 -1.40 -2.44
CA GLY A 177 -7.83 -0.64 -1.34
C GLY A 177 -7.80 0.85 -1.71
N GLY A 178 -6.83 1.62 -1.20
CA GLY A 178 -6.66 3.04 -1.57
C GLY A 178 -5.95 3.29 -2.91
N GLY A 179 -5.53 2.23 -3.62
CA GLY A 179 -4.99 2.32 -4.98
C GLY A 179 -3.46 2.43 -5.09
N GLY A 180 -2.71 2.57 -3.99
CA GLY A 180 -1.25 2.76 -4.06
C GLY A 180 -0.48 1.59 -4.67
N LEU A 181 -0.87 0.34 -4.34
CA LEU A 181 -0.23 -0.85 -4.89
C LEU A 181 -0.48 -0.98 -6.39
N ILE A 182 -1.74 -0.92 -6.80
CA ILE A 182 -2.09 -1.08 -8.22
C ILE A 182 -1.49 0.04 -9.07
N SER A 183 -1.41 1.26 -8.56
CA SER A 183 -0.76 2.38 -9.25
C SER A 183 0.72 2.12 -9.52
N GLY A 184 1.47 1.73 -8.50
CA GLY A 184 2.87 1.36 -8.65
C GLY A 184 3.07 0.17 -9.60
N CYS A 185 2.25 -0.89 -9.46
CA CYS A 185 2.29 -2.06 -10.32
C CYS A 185 1.97 -1.72 -11.79
N ALA A 186 0.96 -0.88 -12.03
CA ALA A 186 0.56 -0.48 -13.38
C ALA A 186 1.66 0.34 -14.07
N ILE A 187 2.23 1.32 -13.38
CA ILE A 187 3.35 2.11 -13.90
C ILE A 187 4.54 1.22 -14.25
N THR A 188 4.87 0.28 -13.35
CA THR A 188 5.95 -0.67 -13.59
C THR A 188 5.67 -1.54 -14.81
N ALA A 189 4.52 -2.17 -14.85
CA ALA A 189 4.17 -3.11 -15.92
C ALA A 189 4.11 -2.41 -17.28
N LYS A 190 3.39 -1.30 -17.37
CA LYS A 190 3.26 -0.54 -18.62
C LYS A 190 4.59 0.10 -19.07
N GLY A 191 5.46 0.46 -18.13
CA GLY A 191 6.80 0.96 -18.43
C GLY A 191 7.77 -0.12 -18.92
N LEU A 192 7.56 -1.40 -18.55
CA LEU A 192 8.35 -2.54 -19.02
C LEU A 192 7.77 -3.14 -20.31
N ASN A 193 6.46 -3.32 -20.36
CA ASN A 193 5.74 -3.86 -21.51
C ASN A 193 4.32 -3.24 -21.54
N PRO A 194 4.04 -2.36 -22.51
CA PRO A 194 2.72 -1.70 -22.65
C PRO A 194 1.55 -2.66 -22.86
N ASP A 195 1.80 -3.88 -23.36
CA ASP A 195 0.77 -4.86 -23.66
C ASP A 195 0.29 -5.67 -22.44
N ILE A 196 1.01 -5.62 -21.32
CA ILE A 196 0.60 -6.30 -20.06
C ILE A 196 -0.78 -5.79 -19.62
N LYS A 197 -1.69 -6.71 -19.36
CA LYS A 197 -3.01 -6.39 -18.80
C LYS A 197 -2.90 -6.19 -17.30
N ILE A 198 -3.63 -5.20 -16.79
CA ILE A 198 -3.73 -4.93 -15.35
C ILE A 198 -5.18 -5.09 -14.94
N VAL A 199 -5.44 -6.02 -14.04
CA VAL A 199 -6.76 -6.29 -13.47
C VAL A 199 -6.75 -5.88 -12.01
N GLY A 200 -7.61 -4.93 -11.66
CA GLY A 200 -7.82 -4.53 -10.28
C GLY A 200 -8.94 -5.35 -9.64
N VAL A 201 -8.76 -5.76 -8.39
CA VAL A 201 -9.77 -6.50 -7.62
C VAL A 201 -10.10 -5.72 -6.36
N GLU A 202 -11.37 -5.38 -6.17
CA GLU A 202 -11.90 -4.75 -4.96
C GLU A 202 -12.75 -5.75 -4.15
N ALA A 203 -12.91 -5.48 -2.86
CA ALA A 203 -13.93 -6.19 -2.08
C ALA A 203 -15.31 -5.65 -2.49
N ALA A 204 -16.28 -6.52 -2.77
CA ALA A 204 -17.64 -6.18 -3.23
C ALA A 204 -18.33 -5.10 -2.38
N LEU A 205 -18.06 -5.09 -1.07
CA LEU A 205 -18.58 -4.08 -0.14
C LEU A 205 -17.79 -2.75 -0.15
N TYR A 206 -16.67 -2.68 -0.88
CA TYR A 206 -15.80 -1.52 -0.96
C TYR A 206 -15.34 -1.22 -2.39
N PRO A 207 -16.28 -1.02 -3.36
CA PRO A 207 -15.97 -0.75 -4.77
C PRO A 207 -15.55 0.71 -4.97
N SER A 208 -14.54 1.17 -4.22
CA SER A 208 -14.19 2.59 -4.11
C SER A 208 -13.52 3.14 -5.37
N MET A 209 -12.71 2.32 -6.05
CA MET A 209 -12.07 2.69 -7.31
C MET A 209 -13.07 2.69 -8.46
N GLN A 210 -13.91 1.64 -8.54
CA GLN A 210 -14.99 1.58 -9.53
C GLN A 210 -15.88 2.82 -9.44
N ARG A 211 -16.32 3.15 -8.23
CA ARG A 211 -17.13 4.35 -7.99
C ARG A 211 -16.43 5.64 -8.42
N ALA A 212 -15.12 5.76 -8.14
CA ALA A 212 -14.35 6.95 -8.51
C ALA A 212 -14.15 7.09 -10.03
N LEU A 213 -14.13 5.97 -10.75
CA LEU A 213 -13.97 5.94 -12.21
C LEU A 213 -15.30 6.12 -12.96
N GLU A 214 -16.35 5.45 -12.53
CA GLU A 214 -17.63 5.37 -13.23
C GLU A 214 -18.67 6.38 -12.69
N GLY A 215 -18.48 6.84 -11.46
CA GLY A 215 -19.50 7.59 -10.71
C GLY A 215 -20.59 6.68 -10.16
N GLY A 216 -21.52 7.23 -9.40
CA GLY A 216 -22.65 6.51 -8.84
C GLY A 216 -22.74 6.56 -7.32
N GLU A 217 -23.93 6.30 -6.80
CA GLU A 217 -24.23 6.22 -5.38
C GLU A 217 -24.24 4.75 -4.92
N GLN A 218 -23.07 4.17 -4.72
CA GLN A 218 -22.95 2.85 -4.11
C GLN A 218 -22.77 2.98 -2.60
N VAL A 219 -23.43 2.13 -1.84
CA VAL A 219 -23.21 2.05 -0.38
C VAL A 219 -21.88 1.33 -0.15
N ILE A 220 -20.96 2.04 0.48
CA ILE A 220 -19.62 1.50 0.80
C ILE A 220 -19.58 1.22 2.30
N GLY A 221 -19.31 -0.02 2.67
CA GLY A 221 -19.13 -0.44 4.05
C GLY A 221 -19.73 -1.80 4.35
N GLY A 222 -19.30 -2.39 5.44
CA GLY A 222 -19.70 -3.71 5.89
C GLY A 222 -18.53 -4.56 6.35
N GLN A 223 -18.80 -5.79 6.76
CA GLN A 223 -17.76 -6.74 7.13
C GLN A 223 -17.30 -7.53 5.92
N THR A 224 -16.00 -7.59 5.71
CA THR A 224 -15.36 -8.38 4.65
C THR A 224 -14.17 -9.15 5.22
N ILE A 225 -13.92 -10.34 4.69
CA ILE A 225 -12.70 -11.11 4.99
C ILE A 225 -11.44 -10.39 4.49
N ALA A 226 -11.57 -9.57 3.46
CA ALA A 226 -10.48 -8.79 2.85
C ALA A 226 -10.32 -7.42 3.54
N ASP A 227 -10.16 -7.41 4.88
CA ASP A 227 -10.08 -6.19 5.69
C ASP A 227 -8.96 -5.23 5.26
N GLY A 228 -7.86 -5.76 4.72
CA GLY A 228 -6.71 -4.99 4.24
C GLY A 228 -7.00 -4.11 3.02
N ILE A 229 -8.08 -4.37 2.29
CA ILE A 229 -8.56 -3.58 1.15
C ILE A 229 -9.94 -2.95 1.38
N ALA A 230 -10.48 -3.03 2.59
CA ALA A 230 -11.75 -2.40 2.97
C ALA A 230 -11.60 -0.88 3.12
N VAL A 231 -11.34 -0.18 2.03
CA VAL A 231 -11.05 1.27 2.00
C VAL A 231 -12.20 2.02 1.33
N LYS A 232 -12.75 3.02 2.02
CA LYS A 232 -13.92 3.79 1.54
C LYS A 232 -13.59 4.83 0.48
N ALA A 233 -12.34 5.29 0.42
CA ALA A 233 -11.90 6.33 -0.52
C ALA A 233 -10.56 5.96 -1.13
N VAL A 234 -10.46 6.04 -2.45
CA VAL A 234 -9.20 5.87 -3.19
C VAL A 234 -8.42 7.18 -3.25
N GLY A 235 -7.11 7.08 -3.45
CA GLY A 235 -6.25 8.24 -3.66
C GLY A 235 -6.54 8.94 -4.98
N HIS A 236 -6.45 10.27 -5.00
CA HIS A 236 -6.64 11.06 -6.21
C HIS A 236 -5.63 10.67 -7.30
N ARG A 237 -4.35 10.51 -6.94
CA ARG A 237 -3.30 10.05 -7.86
C ARG A 237 -3.61 8.66 -8.44
N ALA A 238 -4.15 7.77 -7.60
CA ALA A 238 -4.51 6.41 -8.03
C ALA A 238 -5.63 6.42 -9.08
N VAL A 239 -6.62 7.30 -8.92
CA VAL A 239 -7.70 7.48 -9.90
C VAL A 239 -7.16 8.00 -11.23
N ASP A 240 -6.25 8.99 -11.19
CA ASP A 240 -5.65 9.55 -12.41
C ASP A 240 -4.82 8.50 -13.15
N ILE A 241 -4.03 7.70 -12.43
CA ILE A 241 -3.24 6.60 -13.00
C ILE A 241 -4.17 5.53 -13.58
N ALA A 242 -5.23 5.16 -12.86
CA ALA A 242 -6.20 4.17 -13.32
C ALA A 242 -6.85 4.56 -14.64
N ARG A 243 -7.24 5.82 -14.81
CA ARG A 243 -7.83 6.34 -16.06
C ARG A 243 -6.90 6.24 -17.26
N ILE A 244 -5.59 6.34 -17.06
CA ILE A 244 -4.58 6.36 -18.12
C ILE A 244 -4.07 4.95 -18.44
N GLN A 245 -3.91 4.08 -17.44
CA GLN A 245 -3.14 2.86 -17.55
C GLN A 245 -3.92 1.56 -17.30
N LEU A 246 -5.12 1.64 -16.71
CA LEU A 246 -5.89 0.46 -16.38
C LEU A 246 -6.99 0.21 -17.42
N ILE A 247 -6.97 -0.99 -17.99
CA ILE A 247 -8.20 -1.61 -18.45
C ILE A 247 -8.76 -2.30 -17.20
N CYS A 248 -9.51 -1.57 -16.37
CA CYS A 248 -10.10 -2.12 -15.17
C CYS A 248 -11.27 -3.03 -15.56
N GLU A 249 -11.06 -4.34 -15.51
CA GLU A 249 -12.14 -5.23 -15.15
C GLU A 249 -12.16 -5.29 -13.60
N ILE A 250 -13.05 -4.54 -12.99
CA ILE A 250 -13.34 -4.67 -11.57
C ILE A 250 -14.32 -5.83 -11.47
N ARG A 251 -13.92 -6.91 -10.81
CA ARG A 251 -14.81 -8.05 -10.57
C ARG A 251 -15.09 -8.15 -9.08
N ASP A 252 -16.38 -8.14 -8.79
CA ASP A 252 -16.97 -8.54 -7.51
C ASP A 252 -17.13 -10.06 -7.51
N ASP A 253 -16.37 -10.80 -6.68
CA ASP A 253 -16.68 -12.17 -6.29
C ASP A 253 -16.20 -12.44 -4.86
#